data_5738019a9827bbc8df2a3ea6cb5fd53b
#
_entry.id   5738019a9827bbc8df2a3ea6cb5fd53b
#
_cell.length_a   1.000
_cell.length_b   1.000
_cell.length_c   1.000
_cell.angle_alpha   90.00
_cell.angle_beta   90.00
_cell.angle_gamma   90.00
#
_symmetry.space_group_name_H-M   'P 1'
#
loop_
_entity.id
_entity.type
_entity.pdbx_description
1 polymer ?
#
loop_
_entity_poly.entity_id
_entity_poly.type
_entity_poly.pdbx_seq_one_letter_code
_entity_poly.pdbx_strand_id
1 'polypeptide(L)'
;TDEAKLSGYGDPVGEATHQLRLSIASKIDQDVVAALGGATLTITDTKAISYAGVVNAVDKLNEENYVEKYLFVAPSQITALRKDPDFIDKTKYGNDVMMTGEIGMIAGCRVVTSRRIDDSKANIDNFIVAVSAEVEDGTPVLPAATIYIKRDVMVEVDRVPEKGLDKIVANEHYVVALTNQSKVVKATFKK
;
A
#
# COMPACT_ATOMS: atom_id res chain seq x y z
N THR A 1 -1.99 -21.39 26.50
CA THR A 1 -1.97 -22.25 27.67
C THR A 1 -2.96 -23.41 27.52
N ASP A 2 -2.73 -24.51 28.20
CA ASP A 2 -3.65 -25.66 28.21
C ASP A 2 -5.00 -25.27 28.78
N GLU A 3 -5.02 -24.43 29.79
CA GLU A 3 -6.23 -23.89 30.39
C GLU A 3 -7.08 -23.10 29.37
N ALA A 4 -6.45 -22.30 28.52
CA ALA A 4 -7.15 -21.58 27.45
C ALA A 4 -7.70 -22.52 26.36
N LYS A 5 -7.05 -23.66 26.10
CA LYS A 5 -7.57 -24.69 25.18
C LYS A 5 -8.77 -25.43 25.75
N LEU A 6 -8.74 -25.70 27.05
CA LEU A 6 -9.81 -26.46 27.73
C LEU A 6 -11.04 -25.60 28.06
N SER A 7 -10.84 -24.33 28.39
CA SER A 7 -11.90 -23.39 28.78
C SER A 7 -12.37 -22.49 27.62
N GLY A 8 -11.58 -22.38 26.54
CA GLY A 8 -11.87 -21.52 25.40
C GLY A 8 -12.94 -22.10 24.50
N TYR A 9 -13.79 -21.21 23.94
CA TYR A 9 -14.76 -21.56 22.91
C TYR A 9 -14.05 -21.49 21.54
N GLY A 10 -14.15 -22.57 20.76
CA GLY A 10 -13.55 -22.65 19.43
C GLY A 10 -12.13 -23.26 19.41
N ASP A 11 -11.32 -22.86 18.39
CA ASP A 11 -9.93 -23.29 18.24
C ASP A 11 -8.95 -22.15 18.48
N PRO A 12 -8.43 -21.97 19.71
CA PRO A 12 -7.49 -20.90 20.04
C PRO A 12 -6.16 -21.00 19.30
N VAL A 13 -5.72 -22.22 18.93
CA VAL A 13 -4.46 -22.44 18.21
C VAL A 13 -4.58 -22.05 16.74
N GLY A 14 -5.70 -22.43 16.12
CA GLY A 14 -6.01 -22.02 14.74
C GLY A 14 -6.12 -20.49 14.63
N GLU A 15 -6.80 -19.85 15.57
CA GLU A 15 -6.90 -18.37 15.60
C GLU A 15 -5.54 -17.71 15.80
N ALA A 16 -4.71 -18.20 16.71
CA ALA A 16 -3.36 -17.68 16.91
C ALA A 16 -2.50 -17.80 15.63
N THR A 17 -2.59 -18.92 14.93
CA THR A 17 -1.88 -19.14 13.67
C THR A 17 -2.37 -18.19 12.58
N HIS A 18 -3.69 -17.96 12.51
CA HIS A 18 -4.29 -17.00 11.58
C HIS A 18 -3.78 -15.57 11.85
N GLN A 19 -3.79 -15.13 13.10
CA GLN A 19 -3.28 -13.82 13.50
C GLN A 19 -1.78 -13.64 13.20
N LEU A 20 -0.96 -14.68 13.35
CA LEU A 20 0.44 -14.64 12.97
C LEU A 20 0.62 -14.42 11.47
N ARG A 21 -0.15 -15.12 10.63
CA ARG A 21 -0.11 -14.92 9.17
C ARG A 21 -0.51 -13.51 8.78
N LEU A 22 -1.58 -12.97 9.35
CA LEU A 22 -2.01 -11.59 9.12
C LEU A 22 -0.95 -10.57 9.55
N SER A 23 -0.26 -10.84 10.66
CA SER A 23 0.82 -10.00 11.16
C SER A 23 2.01 -9.95 10.19
N ILE A 24 2.42 -11.10 9.64
CA ILE A 24 3.49 -11.19 8.65
C ILE A 24 3.09 -10.44 7.38
N ALA A 25 1.90 -10.70 6.81
CA ALA A 25 1.41 -10.00 5.63
C ALA A 25 1.36 -8.48 5.85
N SER A 26 0.90 -8.07 7.02
CA SER A 26 0.88 -6.66 7.42
C SER A 26 2.27 -6.03 7.49
N LYS A 27 3.29 -6.79 7.91
CA LYS A 27 4.67 -6.33 7.95
C LYS A 27 5.25 -6.19 6.54
N ILE A 28 4.97 -7.13 5.64
CA ILE A 28 5.36 -7.05 4.23
C ILE A 28 4.81 -5.78 3.60
N ASP A 29 3.52 -5.49 3.79
CA ASP A 29 2.89 -4.26 3.28
C ASP A 29 3.58 -2.98 3.80
N GLN A 30 3.96 -2.96 5.08
CA GLN A 30 4.70 -1.83 5.65
C GLN A 30 6.07 -1.65 5.00
N ASP A 31 6.78 -2.76 4.78
CA ASP A 31 8.12 -2.72 4.20
C ASP A 31 8.06 -2.33 2.70
N VAL A 32 7.00 -2.71 1.98
CA VAL A 32 6.74 -2.22 0.61
C VAL A 32 6.54 -0.71 0.61
N VAL A 33 5.70 -0.17 1.48
CA VAL A 33 5.48 1.29 1.58
C VAL A 33 6.77 2.01 1.97
N ALA A 34 7.56 1.43 2.88
CA ALA A 34 8.87 1.98 3.26
C ALA A 34 9.86 2.00 2.08
N ALA A 35 9.88 0.94 1.27
CA ALA A 35 10.71 0.87 0.07
C ALA A 35 10.29 1.93 -0.98
N LEU A 36 8.98 2.11 -1.20
CA LEU A 36 8.46 3.17 -2.08
C LEU A 36 8.87 4.57 -1.63
N GLY A 37 9.06 4.76 -0.31
CA GLY A 37 9.57 6.01 0.26
C GLY A 37 10.96 6.41 -0.23
N GLY A 38 11.75 5.45 -0.75
CA GLY A 38 13.06 5.66 -1.38
C GLY A 38 13.01 6.13 -2.85
N ALA A 39 11.82 6.42 -3.40
CA ALA A 39 11.69 6.88 -4.79
C ALA A 39 12.46 8.18 -5.04
N THR A 40 13.16 8.24 -6.19
CA THR A 40 13.92 9.43 -6.61
C THR A 40 13.04 10.50 -7.24
N LEU A 41 11.95 10.09 -7.90
CA LEU A 41 10.97 11.02 -8.45
C LEU A 41 10.10 11.54 -7.31
N THR A 42 10.28 12.78 -6.94
CA THR A 42 9.56 13.40 -5.83
C THR A 42 8.86 14.68 -6.27
N ILE A 43 7.69 14.90 -5.69
CA ILE A 43 7.00 16.20 -5.72
C ILE A 43 6.58 16.55 -4.30
N THR A 44 6.74 17.81 -3.93
CA THR A 44 6.31 18.32 -2.62
C THR A 44 5.42 19.51 -2.86
N ASP A 45 4.19 19.45 -2.38
CA ASP A 45 3.26 20.59 -2.36
C ASP A 45 3.06 21.04 -0.91
N THR A 46 2.92 22.35 -0.73
CA THR A 46 2.63 22.98 0.57
C THR A 46 1.14 23.00 0.90
N LYS A 47 0.31 22.57 -0.03
CA LYS A 47 -1.15 22.51 0.08
C LYS A 47 -1.62 21.07 0.36
N ALA A 48 -2.88 20.94 0.77
CA ALA A 48 -3.55 19.65 0.82
C ALA A 48 -3.62 19.02 -0.57
N ILE A 49 -3.75 17.69 -0.61
CA ILE A 49 -3.88 16.97 -1.86
C ILE A 49 -5.08 17.51 -2.66
N SER A 50 -4.86 17.76 -3.94
CA SER A 50 -5.86 18.25 -4.88
C SER A 50 -5.72 17.53 -6.22
N TYR A 51 -6.75 17.63 -7.08
CA TYR A 51 -6.69 17.10 -8.43
C TYR A 51 -5.47 17.60 -9.20
N ALA A 52 -5.22 18.91 -9.17
CA ALA A 52 -4.06 19.51 -9.83
C ALA A 52 -2.72 18.98 -9.29
N GLY A 53 -2.63 18.78 -7.97
CA GLY A 53 -1.44 18.20 -7.35
C GLY A 53 -1.17 16.77 -7.82
N VAL A 54 -2.21 15.95 -7.96
CA VAL A 54 -2.09 14.58 -8.48
C VAL A 54 -1.70 14.59 -9.96
N VAL A 55 -2.28 15.48 -10.79
CA VAL A 55 -1.88 15.62 -12.21
C VAL A 55 -0.39 15.96 -12.32
N ASN A 56 0.08 16.93 -11.56
CA ASN A 56 1.50 17.31 -11.55
C ASN A 56 2.41 16.16 -11.09
N ALA A 57 1.92 15.30 -10.20
CA ALA A 57 2.69 14.13 -9.76
C ALA A 57 2.74 13.04 -10.84
N VAL A 58 1.62 12.82 -11.54
CA VAL A 58 1.57 11.88 -12.68
C VAL A 58 2.48 12.31 -13.82
N ASP A 59 2.54 13.61 -14.09
CA ASP A 59 3.41 14.18 -15.14
C ASP A 59 4.90 13.88 -14.91
N LYS A 60 5.32 13.71 -13.66
CA LYS A 60 6.69 13.31 -13.31
C LYS A 60 7.10 11.92 -13.81
N LEU A 61 6.13 11.04 -14.08
CA LEU A 61 6.43 9.72 -14.65
C LEU A 61 6.89 9.81 -16.10
N ASN A 62 6.51 10.89 -16.83
CA ASN A 62 6.89 11.14 -18.22
C ASN A 62 6.68 9.92 -19.15
N GLU A 63 5.53 9.24 -18.99
CA GLU A 63 5.18 8.05 -19.78
C GLU A 63 4.54 8.48 -21.12
N GLU A 64 5.10 8.03 -22.22
CA GLU A 64 4.55 8.28 -23.56
C GLU A 64 3.33 7.42 -23.87
N ASN A 65 3.33 6.18 -23.38
CA ASN A 65 2.25 5.22 -23.60
C ASN A 65 1.26 5.21 -22.43
N TYR A 66 0.03 4.79 -22.69
CA TYR A 66 -0.94 4.57 -21.64
C TYR A 66 -0.49 3.39 -20.77
N VAL A 67 -0.18 3.68 -19.53
CA VAL A 67 0.20 2.70 -18.50
C VAL A 67 -0.79 2.79 -17.34
N GLU A 68 -1.25 1.66 -16.85
CA GLU A 68 -2.10 1.62 -15.66
C GLU A 68 -1.31 2.14 -14.45
N LYS A 69 -1.93 3.06 -13.71
CA LYS A 69 -1.30 3.72 -12.56
C LYS A 69 -2.15 3.53 -11.32
N TYR A 70 -1.48 3.31 -10.20
CA TYR A 70 -2.11 3.22 -8.88
C TYR A 70 -1.62 4.35 -8.01
N LEU A 71 -2.56 5.06 -7.39
CA LEU A 71 -2.30 6.11 -6.42
C LEU A 71 -2.63 5.59 -5.02
N PHE A 72 -1.59 5.34 -4.22
CA PHE A 72 -1.72 4.95 -2.82
C PHE A 72 -1.80 6.19 -1.95
N VAL A 73 -2.89 6.33 -1.20
CA VAL A 73 -3.17 7.49 -0.36
C VAL A 73 -3.52 7.10 1.06
N ALA A 74 -3.18 7.97 2.00
CA ALA A 74 -3.63 7.85 3.38
C ALA A 74 -5.15 8.13 3.49
N PRO A 75 -5.86 7.55 4.47
CA PRO A 75 -7.29 7.79 4.67
C PRO A 75 -7.69 9.26 4.84
N SER A 76 -6.86 10.06 5.52
CA SER A 76 -7.09 11.50 5.69
C SER A 76 -7.04 12.28 4.37
N GLN A 77 -6.16 11.90 3.46
CA GLN A 77 -6.00 12.54 2.16
C GLN A 77 -7.20 12.29 1.25
N ILE A 78 -7.86 11.13 1.37
CA ILE A 78 -9.13 10.87 0.65
C ILE A 78 -10.21 11.86 1.05
N THR A 79 -10.27 12.23 2.32
CA THR A 79 -11.23 13.24 2.79
C THR A 79 -10.95 14.61 2.18
N ALA A 80 -9.68 14.97 1.99
CA ALA A 80 -9.29 16.20 1.31
C ALA A 80 -9.68 16.19 -0.17
N LEU A 81 -9.43 15.08 -0.88
CA LEU A 81 -9.84 14.90 -2.28
C LEU A 81 -11.36 14.98 -2.47
N ARG A 82 -12.15 14.42 -1.55
CA ARG A 82 -13.62 14.51 -1.59
C ARG A 82 -14.13 15.94 -1.38
N LYS A 83 -13.35 16.83 -0.80
CA LYS A 83 -13.69 18.24 -0.59
C LYS A 83 -13.16 19.15 -1.70
N ASP A 84 -12.32 18.63 -2.59
CA ASP A 84 -11.74 19.39 -3.68
C ASP A 84 -12.83 19.77 -4.70
N PRO A 85 -13.12 21.08 -4.91
CA PRO A 85 -14.14 21.52 -5.83
C PRO A 85 -13.84 21.11 -7.28
N ASP A 86 -12.57 21.06 -7.68
CA ASP A 86 -12.16 20.64 -9.02
C ASP A 86 -12.46 19.14 -9.27
N PHE A 87 -12.50 18.33 -8.22
CA PHE A 87 -12.83 16.92 -8.30
C PHE A 87 -14.35 16.66 -8.24
N ILE A 88 -15.10 17.48 -7.49
CA ILE A 88 -16.55 17.32 -7.30
C ILE A 88 -17.37 17.85 -8.48
N ASP A 89 -16.79 18.71 -9.33
CA ASP A 89 -17.53 19.38 -10.39
C ASP A 89 -18.11 18.37 -11.41
N LYS A 90 -19.43 18.25 -11.42
CA LYS A 90 -20.20 17.36 -12.30
C LYS A 90 -19.92 17.57 -13.78
N THR A 91 -19.58 18.79 -14.16
CA THR A 91 -19.30 19.15 -15.56
C THR A 91 -18.01 18.54 -16.08
N LYS A 92 -17.09 18.20 -15.17
CA LYS A 92 -15.77 17.64 -15.50
C LYS A 92 -15.72 16.11 -15.49
N TYR A 93 -16.46 15.44 -14.60
CA TYR A 93 -16.27 13.99 -14.32
C TYR A 93 -17.55 13.13 -14.30
N GLY A 94 -18.74 13.73 -14.54
CA GLY A 94 -19.99 12.99 -14.51
C GLY A 94 -20.59 12.78 -13.12
N ASN A 95 -21.71 12.05 -13.08
CA ASN A 95 -22.57 11.98 -11.87
C ASN A 95 -22.08 11.03 -10.77
N ASP A 96 -21.21 10.07 -11.06
CA ASP A 96 -21.01 8.91 -10.19
C ASP A 96 -20.25 9.21 -8.91
N VAL A 97 -19.22 10.03 -8.96
CA VAL A 97 -18.37 10.34 -7.78
C VAL A 97 -19.15 11.07 -6.70
N MET A 98 -20.06 11.95 -7.08
CA MET A 98 -20.85 12.72 -6.11
C MET A 98 -21.96 11.91 -5.46
N MET A 99 -22.51 10.93 -6.19
CA MET A 99 -23.62 10.10 -5.70
C MET A 99 -23.13 8.93 -4.82
N THR A 100 -22.04 8.28 -5.19
CA THR A 100 -21.51 7.11 -4.48
C THR A 100 -20.44 7.45 -3.43
N GLY A 101 -19.79 8.61 -3.58
CA GLY A 101 -18.67 9.00 -2.71
C GLY A 101 -17.42 8.12 -2.90
N GLU A 102 -17.42 7.24 -3.90
CA GLU A 102 -16.28 6.41 -4.24
C GLU A 102 -15.30 7.18 -5.14
N ILE A 103 -14.04 7.21 -4.74
CA ILE A 103 -12.97 7.71 -5.59
C ILE A 103 -12.36 6.50 -6.29
N GLY A 104 -12.89 6.17 -7.46
CA GLY A 104 -12.39 5.04 -8.26
C GLY A 104 -11.11 5.37 -9.00
N MET A 105 -11.10 6.49 -9.73
CA MET A 105 -9.98 6.92 -10.57
C MET A 105 -9.83 8.45 -10.53
N ILE A 106 -8.58 8.93 -10.46
CA ILE A 106 -8.22 10.34 -10.52
C ILE A 106 -7.00 10.52 -11.43
N ALA A 107 -7.04 11.46 -12.35
CA ALA A 107 -5.94 11.74 -13.29
C ALA A 107 -5.36 10.48 -13.98
N GLY A 108 -6.22 9.51 -14.32
CA GLY A 108 -5.80 8.24 -14.91
C GLY A 108 -5.17 7.25 -13.93
N CYS A 109 -5.18 7.55 -12.63
CA CYS A 109 -4.68 6.65 -11.57
C CYS A 109 -5.84 6.03 -10.81
N ARG A 110 -5.79 4.71 -10.60
CA ARG A 110 -6.70 4.01 -9.71
C ARG A 110 -6.33 4.31 -8.25
N VAL A 111 -7.27 4.82 -7.47
CA VAL A 111 -7.03 5.23 -6.07
C VAL A 111 -7.15 4.03 -5.14
N VAL A 112 -6.10 3.81 -4.34
CA VAL A 112 -6.04 2.76 -3.31
C VAL A 112 -5.73 3.40 -1.96
N THR A 113 -6.62 3.18 -1.00
CA THR A 113 -6.42 3.67 0.37
C THR A 113 -5.54 2.72 1.14
N SER A 114 -4.48 3.21 1.78
CA SER A 114 -3.62 2.39 2.64
C SER A 114 -3.42 3.03 4.01
N ARG A 115 -3.67 2.27 5.07
CA ARG A 115 -3.35 2.66 6.45
C ARG A 115 -1.86 2.46 6.79
N ARG A 116 -1.06 1.93 5.85
CA ARG A 116 0.39 1.77 6.01
C ARG A 116 1.16 3.05 5.76
N ILE A 117 0.51 4.03 5.12
CA ILE A 117 1.05 5.38 4.95
C ILE A 117 0.91 6.12 6.28
N ASP A 118 2.01 6.72 6.74
CA ASP A 118 2.05 7.43 8.02
C ASP A 118 1.24 8.72 7.94
N ASP A 119 0.06 8.70 8.55
CA ASP A 119 -0.90 9.80 8.62
C ASP A 119 -0.71 10.70 9.87
N SER A 120 0.30 10.43 10.69
CA SER A 120 0.58 11.21 11.91
C SER A 120 1.32 12.51 11.64
N LYS A 121 2.00 12.61 10.50
CA LYS A 121 2.83 13.75 10.12
C LYS A 121 2.03 14.92 9.56
N ALA A 122 2.59 16.11 9.62
CA ALA A 122 2.03 17.32 8.99
C ALA A 122 2.06 17.24 7.46
N ASN A 123 3.06 16.56 6.91
CA ASN A 123 3.20 16.27 5.49
C ASN A 123 3.09 14.75 5.29
N ILE A 124 2.23 14.33 4.39
CA ILE A 124 1.91 12.94 4.14
C ILE A 124 2.47 12.54 2.78
N ASP A 125 3.26 11.47 2.77
CA ASP A 125 3.84 10.91 1.57
C ASP A 125 2.83 9.95 0.92
N ASN A 126 2.37 10.28 -0.28
CA ASN A 126 1.55 9.42 -1.11
C ASN A 126 2.39 8.88 -2.26
N PHE A 127 2.01 7.74 -2.83
CA PHE A 127 2.82 7.08 -3.85
C PHE A 127 2.00 6.83 -5.10
N ILE A 128 2.55 7.21 -6.26
CA ILE A 128 2.00 6.84 -7.56
C ILE A 128 2.92 5.77 -8.14
N VAL A 129 2.36 4.64 -8.46
CA VAL A 129 3.09 3.50 -9.02
C VAL A 129 2.51 3.17 -10.40
N ALA A 130 3.36 3.20 -11.42
CA ALA A 130 3.01 2.76 -12.75
C ALA A 130 3.25 1.26 -12.90
N VAL A 131 2.28 0.55 -13.46
CA VAL A 131 2.43 -0.87 -13.79
C VAL A 131 3.37 -0.98 -14.99
N SER A 132 4.36 -1.87 -14.91
CA SER A 132 5.22 -2.12 -16.04
C SER A 132 4.44 -2.84 -17.14
N ALA A 133 4.32 -2.20 -18.30
CA ALA A 133 3.79 -2.86 -19.49
C ALA A 133 4.83 -3.87 -20.02
N GLU A 134 4.35 -4.97 -20.61
CA GLU A 134 5.20 -5.82 -21.42
C GLU A 134 5.67 -5.01 -22.65
N VAL A 135 6.95 -5.10 -22.96
CA VAL A 135 7.47 -4.49 -24.21
C VAL A 135 7.05 -5.36 -25.39
N GLU A 136 6.82 -4.79 -26.56
CA GLU A 136 6.43 -5.51 -27.78
C GLU A 136 7.37 -6.69 -28.13
N ASP A 137 8.61 -6.65 -27.68
CA ASP A 137 9.62 -7.71 -27.88
C ASP A 137 9.50 -8.90 -26.90
N GLY A 138 8.49 -8.90 -26.01
CA GLY A 138 8.33 -9.93 -24.99
C GLY A 138 9.39 -9.87 -23.87
N THR A 139 10.17 -8.81 -23.80
CA THR A 139 11.15 -8.60 -22.72
C THR A 139 10.42 -8.07 -21.48
N PRO A 140 10.47 -8.78 -20.33
CA PRO A 140 9.78 -8.33 -19.14
C PRO A 140 10.42 -7.04 -18.62
N VAL A 141 9.61 -6.00 -18.47
CA VAL A 141 10.04 -4.75 -17.82
C VAL A 141 10.08 -4.97 -16.32
N LEU A 142 11.15 -4.48 -15.67
CA LEU A 142 11.29 -4.57 -14.23
C LEU A 142 10.13 -3.87 -13.53
N PRO A 143 9.44 -4.53 -12.59
CA PRO A 143 8.38 -3.91 -11.81
C PRO A 143 8.92 -2.80 -10.92
N ALA A 144 8.06 -1.89 -10.49
CA ALA A 144 8.41 -0.78 -9.61
C ALA A 144 9.10 -1.24 -8.31
N ALA A 145 8.54 -2.25 -7.67
CA ALA A 145 9.11 -2.87 -6.48
C ALA A 145 9.00 -4.39 -6.57
N THR A 146 9.96 -5.09 -5.99
CA THR A 146 10.01 -6.55 -5.99
C THR A 146 10.22 -7.07 -4.58
N ILE A 147 9.48 -8.09 -4.21
CA ILE A 147 9.65 -8.83 -2.97
C ILE A 147 10.46 -10.09 -3.29
N TYR A 148 11.64 -10.22 -2.72
CA TYR A 148 12.49 -11.40 -2.84
C TYR A 148 12.32 -12.26 -1.60
N ILE A 149 11.69 -13.42 -1.74
CA ILE A 149 11.48 -14.37 -0.66
C ILE A 149 12.59 -15.41 -0.70
N LYS A 150 13.41 -15.46 0.36
CA LYS A 150 14.46 -16.46 0.50
C LYS A 150 13.94 -17.72 1.19
N ARG A 151 13.07 -17.56 2.16
CA ARG A 151 12.40 -18.64 2.88
C ARG A 151 10.97 -18.22 3.15
N ASP A 152 10.06 -19.04 2.73
CA ASP A 152 8.63 -18.87 2.98
C ASP A 152 8.28 -18.99 4.47
N VAL A 153 7.07 -18.60 4.83
CA VAL A 153 6.58 -18.64 6.21
C VAL A 153 6.72 -20.03 6.79
N MET A 154 7.51 -20.16 7.84
CA MET A 154 7.64 -21.38 8.62
C MET A 154 7.04 -21.16 10.01
N VAL A 155 6.13 -22.04 10.39
CA VAL A 155 5.49 -22.03 11.70
C VAL A 155 6.06 -23.20 12.50
N GLU A 156 6.62 -22.88 13.66
CA GLU A 156 7.17 -23.85 14.61
C GLU A 156 6.36 -23.80 15.89
N VAL A 157 6.05 -24.96 16.43
CA VAL A 157 5.34 -25.11 17.70
C VAL A 157 6.26 -25.82 18.67
N ASP A 158 6.58 -25.15 19.77
CA ASP A 158 7.40 -25.68 20.85
C ASP A 158 6.56 -25.83 22.11
N ARG A 159 6.61 -27.02 22.70
CA ARG A 159 5.91 -27.33 23.96
C ARG A 159 6.77 -26.96 25.15
N VAL A 160 6.25 -26.12 26.03
CA VAL A 160 6.88 -25.76 27.31
C VAL A 160 6.11 -26.43 28.43
N PRO A 161 6.52 -27.69 28.85
CA PRO A 161 5.75 -28.49 29.82
C PRO A 161 5.65 -27.83 31.18
N GLU A 162 6.74 -27.16 31.63
CA GLU A 162 6.83 -26.49 32.92
C GLU A 162 5.77 -25.41 33.15
N LYS A 163 5.32 -24.79 32.03
CA LYS A 163 4.32 -23.72 32.07
C LYS A 163 2.96 -24.13 31.52
N GLY A 164 2.79 -25.39 31.09
CA GLY A 164 1.54 -25.86 30.49
C GLY A 164 1.12 -25.05 29.28
N LEU A 165 2.06 -24.67 28.39
CA LEU A 165 1.76 -23.86 27.22
C LEU A 165 2.51 -24.36 25.97
N ASP A 166 1.92 -24.06 24.81
CA ASP A 166 2.59 -24.18 23.52
C ASP A 166 3.04 -22.79 23.06
N LYS A 167 4.29 -22.67 22.65
CA LYS A 167 4.87 -21.48 22.04
C LYS A 167 4.81 -21.65 20.53
N ILE A 168 4.05 -20.79 19.86
CA ILE A 168 3.94 -20.78 18.40
C ILE A 168 4.79 -19.62 17.88
N VAL A 169 5.73 -19.93 17.00
CA VAL A 169 6.63 -18.95 16.38
C VAL A 169 6.47 -19.07 14.86
N ALA A 170 6.22 -17.96 14.20
CA ALA A 170 6.23 -17.89 12.74
C ALA A 170 7.35 -16.96 12.30
N ASN A 171 8.15 -17.40 11.33
CA ASN A 171 9.20 -16.59 10.75
C ASN A 171 9.27 -16.75 9.24
N GLU A 172 9.67 -15.68 8.57
CA GLU A 172 9.85 -15.57 7.14
C GLU A 172 11.13 -14.78 6.84
N HIS A 173 11.83 -15.13 5.76
CA HIS A 173 13.00 -14.38 5.32
C HIS A 173 12.74 -13.80 3.93
N TYR A 174 12.54 -12.51 3.87
CA TYR A 174 12.32 -11.77 2.63
C TYR A 174 13.07 -10.44 2.65
N VAL A 175 13.16 -9.81 1.50
CA VAL A 175 13.61 -8.43 1.33
C VAL A 175 12.72 -7.74 0.30
N VAL A 176 12.35 -6.51 0.55
CA VAL A 176 11.65 -5.65 -0.40
C VAL A 176 12.64 -4.67 -0.99
N ALA A 177 12.71 -4.60 -2.30
CA ALA A 177 13.57 -3.67 -3.01
C ALA A 177 12.78 -2.87 -4.05
N LEU A 178 13.11 -1.58 -4.16
CA LEU A 178 12.66 -0.72 -5.25
C LEU A 178 13.50 -1.05 -6.48
N THR A 179 12.93 -1.77 -7.44
CA THR A 179 13.64 -2.30 -8.60
C THR A 179 13.67 -1.32 -9.77
N ASN A 180 12.59 -0.55 -9.95
CA ASN A 180 12.51 0.43 -11.02
C ASN A 180 12.02 1.78 -10.48
N GLN A 181 12.96 2.69 -10.26
CA GLN A 181 12.66 4.01 -9.68
C GLN A 181 11.92 4.93 -10.66
N SER A 182 12.00 4.71 -11.97
CA SER A 182 11.28 5.52 -12.95
C SER A 182 9.77 5.29 -12.93
N LYS A 183 9.31 4.19 -12.33
CA LYS A 183 7.90 3.81 -12.25
C LYS A 183 7.22 4.23 -10.94
N VAL A 184 7.92 4.94 -10.07
CA VAL A 184 7.40 5.36 -8.76
C VAL A 184 7.62 6.84 -8.56
N VAL A 185 6.55 7.55 -8.21
CA VAL A 185 6.60 8.95 -7.78
C VAL A 185 6.14 9.04 -6.33
N LYS A 186 6.94 9.69 -5.51
CA LYS A 186 6.58 10.07 -4.16
C LYS A 186 6.00 11.49 -4.18
N ALA A 187 4.73 11.61 -3.85
CA ALA A 187 4.00 12.86 -3.80
C ALA A 187 3.68 13.23 -2.34
N THR A 188 4.31 14.29 -1.85
CA THR A 188 4.14 14.76 -0.48
C THR A 188 3.19 15.94 -0.45
N PHE A 189 2.09 15.81 0.28
CA PHE A 189 1.08 16.85 0.48
C PHE A 189 0.90 17.18 1.95
N LYS A 190 0.43 18.37 2.24
CA LYS A 190 0.05 18.76 3.60
C LYS A 190 -1.21 18.00 4.03
N LYS A 191 -1.27 17.70 5.33
CA LYS A 191 -2.45 17.11 5.96
C LYS A 191 -3.63 18.06 5.97
#